data_03e2b9ab42286e55c218411df4835056
#
_entry.id   03e2b9ab42286e55c218411df4835056
#
_cell.length_a   1.000
_cell.length_b   1.000
_cell.length_c   1.000
_cell.angle_alpha   90.00
_cell.angle_beta   90.00
_cell.angle_gamma   90.00
#
_symmetry.space_group_name_H-M   'P 1'
#
loop_
_entity.id
_entity.type
_entity.pdbx_description
1 polymer ?
#
loop_
_entity_poly.entity_id
_entity_poly.type
_entity_poly.pdbx_seq_one_letter_code
_entity_poly.pdbx_strand_id
1 'polypeptide(L)'
;MRDLTELTDVEDPAWPTLSERLSTTNSVSLEVLPVDPAQGRGTLLQLQITARSWLGALALNCGGVVLDSGWLRIYGSPGDGTPAGPPGLAEVNEFPERFDPTWRPDGGLVIGHDVLGGVFVLNGPTPEAEGRPGQPGEMIYFAPDSLRWEALEVGHGDWLNWLLSGGMEQFYDTLRWPGWRGESGALTGTQGLSVFPNLWSAEARRDLTATTRRAAPLAELLDLHRSSALKLDSVDPGFFGEVHD
;
A
#
# COMPACT_ATOMS: atom_id res chain seq x y z
N MET A 1 10.52 -2.36 25.21
CA MET A 1 11.01 -1.75 23.97
C MET A 1 12.27 -2.53 23.58
N ARG A 2 12.33 -3.01 22.35
CA ARG A 2 13.46 -3.80 21.82
C ARG A 2 14.48 -2.86 21.19
N ASP A 3 15.76 -3.20 21.31
CA ASP A 3 16.80 -2.50 20.56
C ASP A 3 16.87 -3.02 19.11
N LEU A 4 17.70 -2.35 18.28
CA LEU A 4 17.81 -2.71 16.87
C LEU A 4 18.35 -4.12 16.66
N THR A 5 19.27 -4.60 17.51
CA THR A 5 19.83 -5.94 17.40
C THR A 5 18.75 -6.99 17.68
N GLU A 6 17.92 -6.77 18.68
CA GLU A 6 16.78 -7.67 19.02
C GLU A 6 15.72 -7.70 17.91
N LEU A 7 15.63 -6.65 17.08
CA LEU A 7 14.68 -6.57 15.97
C LEU A 7 15.22 -7.23 14.69
N THR A 8 16.53 -7.14 14.46
CA THR A 8 17.18 -7.60 13.22
C THR A 8 17.84 -8.96 13.32
N ASP A 9 18.50 -9.25 14.46
CA ASP A 9 19.20 -10.52 14.70
C ASP A 9 18.24 -11.52 15.37
N VAL A 10 17.39 -12.11 14.56
CA VAL A 10 16.32 -13.01 14.98
C VAL A 10 16.59 -14.43 14.47
N GLU A 11 16.20 -15.41 15.28
CA GLU A 11 16.08 -16.79 14.82
C GLU A 11 14.97 -16.86 13.76
N ASP A 12 15.21 -17.52 12.64
CA ASP A 12 14.28 -17.67 11.51
C ASP A 12 13.80 -16.34 10.91
N PRO A 13 14.69 -15.50 10.35
CA PRO A 13 14.29 -14.27 9.64
C PRO A 13 13.45 -14.63 8.41
N ALA A 14 12.39 -13.86 8.16
CA ALA A 14 11.46 -14.17 7.07
C ALA A 14 11.99 -13.81 5.67
N TRP A 15 13.08 -13.02 5.57
CA TRP A 15 13.58 -12.55 4.28
C TRP A 15 14.00 -13.65 3.30
N PRO A 16 14.72 -14.71 3.68
CA PRO A 16 15.08 -15.78 2.75
C PRO A 16 13.85 -16.39 2.07
N THR A 17 12.81 -16.72 2.83
CA THR A 17 11.55 -17.27 2.30
C THR A 17 10.81 -16.23 1.44
N LEU A 18 10.73 -14.99 1.89
CA LEU A 18 10.05 -13.93 1.16
C LEU A 18 10.79 -13.60 -0.15
N SER A 19 12.11 -13.49 -0.14
CA SER A 19 12.90 -13.19 -1.34
C SER A 19 12.82 -14.31 -2.38
N GLU A 20 12.84 -15.58 -1.94
CA GLU A 20 12.58 -16.72 -2.82
C GLU A 20 11.18 -16.63 -3.45
N ARG A 21 10.16 -16.34 -2.63
CA ARG A 21 8.79 -16.19 -3.10
C ARG A 21 8.65 -15.06 -4.12
N LEU A 22 9.27 -13.90 -3.88
CA LEU A 22 9.31 -12.78 -4.82
C LEU A 22 10.02 -13.16 -6.13
N SER A 23 11.14 -13.86 -6.06
CA SER A 23 11.94 -14.23 -7.25
C SER A 23 11.32 -15.34 -8.10
N THR A 24 10.52 -16.23 -7.49
CA THR A 24 9.91 -17.39 -8.18
C THR A 24 8.48 -17.14 -8.62
N THR A 25 7.84 -16.07 -8.17
CA THR A 25 6.49 -15.70 -8.59
C THR A 25 6.46 -15.37 -10.08
N ASN A 26 5.51 -15.99 -10.78
CA ASN A 26 5.20 -15.75 -12.19
C ASN A 26 3.70 -15.55 -12.45
N SER A 27 2.90 -15.57 -11.39
CA SER A 27 1.44 -15.30 -11.42
C SER A 27 1.12 -13.83 -11.60
N VAL A 28 2.07 -12.95 -11.27
CA VAL A 28 1.96 -11.49 -11.40
C VAL A 28 3.33 -10.94 -11.79
N SER A 29 3.37 -9.95 -12.67
CA SER A 29 4.62 -9.23 -12.92
C SER A 29 4.99 -8.37 -11.71
N LEU A 30 6.24 -8.40 -11.29
CA LEU A 30 6.71 -7.62 -10.15
C LEU A 30 8.12 -7.08 -10.36
N GLU A 31 8.39 -5.99 -9.69
CA GLU A 31 9.70 -5.38 -9.53
C GLU A 31 9.98 -5.19 -8.05
N VAL A 32 11.14 -5.63 -7.57
CA VAL A 32 11.61 -5.40 -6.21
C VAL A 32 12.58 -4.23 -6.23
N LEU A 33 12.25 -3.17 -5.52
CA LEU A 33 13.05 -1.96 -5.50
C LEU A 33 14.25 -2.09 -4.55
N PRO A 34 15.39 -1.42 -4.87
CA PRO A 34 16.55 -1.43 -4.00
C PRO A 34 16.26 -0.77 -2.65
N VAL A 35 16.83 -1.33 -1.60
CA VAL A 35 16.66 -0.85 -0.22
C VAL A 35 17.75 0.16 0.17
N ASP A 36 17.40 1.13 1.01
CA ASP A 36 18.34 1.83 1.89
C ASP A 36 18.40 1.09 3.25
N PRO A 37 19.53 0.45 3.59
CA PRO A 37 19.65 -0.30 4.83
C PRO A 37 19.54 0.56 6.09
N ALA A 38 19.80 1.87 6.03
CA ALA A 38 19.65 2.77 7.17
C ALA A 38 18.16 3.07 7.43
N GLN A 39 17.40 3.37 6.37
CA GLN A 39 15.95 3.54 6.44
C GLN A 39 15.26 2.25 6.90
N GLY A 40 15.64 1.09 6.36
CA GLY A 40 15.07 -0.20 6.77
C GLY A 40 15.23 -0.47 8.27
N ARG A 41 16.41 -0.22 8.83
CA ARG A 41 16.64 -0.33 10.27
C ARG A 41 15.83 0.68 11.08
N GLY A 42 15.74 1.93 10.60
CA GLY A 42 14.92 2.97 11.23
C GLY A 42 13.43 2.59 11.27
N THR A 43 12.91 2.02 10.18
CA THR A 43 11.54 1.54 10.06
C THR A 43 11.24 0.42 11.08
N LEU A 44 12.11 -0.58 11.19
CA LEU A 44 11.95 -1.64 12.20
C LEU A 44 11.94 -1.08 13.62
N LEU A 45 12.88 -0.17 13.90
CA LEU A 45 12.98 0.45 15.22
C LEU A 45 11.72 1.25 15.55
N GLN A 46 11.20 2.05 14.61
CA GLN A 46 10.00 2.86 14.85
C GLN A 46 8.74 2.00 15.05
N LEU A 47 8.57 0.97 14.24
CA LEU A 47 7.42 0.07 14.33
C LEU A 47 7.53 -0.99 15.44
N GLN A 48 8.73 -1.18 16.01
CA GLN A 48 9.01 -2.25 16.99
C GLN A 48 8.65 -3.66 16.49
N ILE A 49 8.76 -3.87 15.17
CA ILE A 49 8.56 -5.16 14.50
C ILE A 49 9.90 -5.85 14.24
N THR A 50 9.90 -7.17 14.22
CA THR A 50 11.11 -7.96 13.99
C THR A 50 11.22 -8.42 12.54
N ALA A 51 12.44 -8.71 12.09
CA ALA A 51 12.72 -9.33 10.79
C ALA A 51 12.14 -10.75 10.62
N ARG A 52 11.48 -11.30 11.66
CA ARG A 52 10.75 -12.56 11.60
C ARG A 52 9.41 -12.45 10.88
N SER A 53 8.78 -11.28 10.88
CA SER A 53 7.54 -11.04 10.13
C SER A 53 7.83 -10.66 8.67
N TRP A 54 6.91 -10.96 7.75
CA TRP A 54 7.04 -10.55 6.36
C TRP A 54 7.08 -9.02 6.21
N LEU A 55 6.29 -8.28 7.01
CA LEU A 55 6.35 -6.82 7.04
C LEU A 55 7.74 -6.33 7.47
N GLY A 56 8.28 -6.87 8.56
CA GLY A 56 9.63 -6.49 9.02
C GLY A 56 10.72 -6.90 8.04
N ALA A 57 10.60 -8.09 7.43
CA ALA A 57 11.54 -8.56 6.42
C ALA A 57 11.54 -7.66 5.16
N LEU A 58 10.34 -7.26 4.69
CA LEU A 58 10.18 -6.35 3.55
C LEU A 58 10.76 -4.98 3.90
N ALA A 59 10.37 -4.38 5.01
CA ALA A 59 10.84 -3.06 5.43
C ALA A 59 12.37 -3.01 5.61
N LEU A 60 13.00 -4.10 6.07
CA LEU A 60 14.46 -4.15 6.29
C LEU A 60 15.26 -4.36 5.01
N ASN A 61 14.73 -5.14 4.04
CA ASN A 61 15.53 -5.67 2.93
C ASN A 61 15.03 -5.26 1.54
N CYS A 62 13.94 -4.50 1.46
CA CYS A 62 13.29 -4.14 0.20
C CYS A 62 12.91 -2.67 0.19
N GLY A 63 13.18 -1.98 -0.93
CA GLY A 63 12.76 -0.59 -1.14
C GLY A 63 11.27 -0.45 -1.40
N GLY A 64 10.60 -1.56 -1.69
CA GLY A 64 9.20 -1.68 -2.04
C GLY A 64 9.01 -2.71 -3.14
N VAL A 65 7.77 -3.08 -3.41
CA VAL A 65 7.39 -4.00 -4.48
C VAL A 65 6.35 -3.34 -5.38
N VAL A 66 6.66 -3.26 -6.66
CA VAL A 66 5.76 -2.74 -7.69
C VAL A 66 5.15 -3.94 -8.42
N LEU A 67 3.86 -4.09 -8.34
CA LEU A 67 3.13 -5.24 -8.86
C LEU A 67 2.31 -4.87 -10.11
N ASP A 68 2.23 -5.83 -11.02
CA ASP A 68 1.32 -5.87 -12.17
C ASP A 68 1.40 -4.62 -13.05
N SER A 69 2.61 -4.35 -13.57
CA SER A 69 2.91 -3.18 -14.41
C SER A 69 2.64 -1.85 -13.71
N GLY A 70 3.00 -1.73 -12.43
CA GLY A 70 2.82 -0.50 -11.66
C GLY A 70 1.43 -0.31 -11.06
N TRP A 71 0.51 -1.29 -11.24
CA TRP A 71 -0.86 -1.18 -10.74
C TRP A 71 -0.95 -1.04 -9.22
N LEU A 72 -0.19 -1.85 -8.48
CA LEU A 72 -0.11 -1.78 -7.02
C LEU A 72 1.33 -1.55 -6.58
N ARG A 73 1.53 -0.63 -5.66
CA ARG A 73 2.80 -0.27 -5.04
C ARG A 73 2.73 -0.59 -3.56
N ILE A 74 3.58 -1.53 -3.12
CA ILE A 74 3.76 -1.92 -1.72
C ILE A 74 5.00 -1.21 -1.21
N TYR A 75 4.89 -0.51 -0.11
CA TYR A 75 5.94 0.34 0.43
C TYR A 75 6.96 -0.45 1.25
N GLY A 76 8.21 -0.06 1.08
CA GLY A 76 9.36 -0.55 1.84
C GLY A 76 10.25 0.61 2.27
N SER A 77 11.55 0.41 2.23
CA SER A 77 12.55 1.44 2.57
C SER A 77 13.44 1.72 1.36
N PRO A 78 12.99 2.54 0.39
CA PRO A 78 13.68 2.73 -0.88
C PRO A 78 15.03 3.44 -0.70
N GLY A 79 16.01 3.06 -1.52
CA GLY A 79 17.28 3.78 -1.65
C GLY A 79 17.18 4.95 -2.62
N ASP A 80 18.12 5.89 -2.51
CA ASP A 80 18.19 7.13 -3.30
C ASP A 80 18.33 6.91 -4.83
N GLY A 81 18.47 5.69 -5.28
CA GLY A 81 18.70 5.33 -6.67
C GLY A 81 17.46 5.04 -7.52
N THR A 82 16.26 5.31 -7.04
CA THR A 82 15.01 5.04 -7.77
C THR A 82 14.31 6.35 -8.13
N PRO A 83 14.82 7.16 -9.08
CA PRO A 83 14.13 8.36 -9.55
C PRO A 83 12.74 7.96 -10.06
N ALA A 84 11.73 8.72 -9.68
CA ALA A 84 10.33 8.45 -10.02
C ALA A 84 9.73 7.12 -9.46
N GLY A 85 10.40 6.49 -8.48
CA GLY A 85 9.85 5.37 -7.72
C GLY A 85 8.74 5.79 -6.73
N PRO A 86 8.04 4.82 -6.11
CA PRO A 86 7.10 5.11 -5.04
C PRO A 86 7.83 5.60 -3.77
N PRO A 87 7.16 6.38 -2.92
CA PRO A 87 7.70 6.81 -1.63
C PRO A 87 7.97 5.64 -0.70
N GLY A 88 8.71 5.89 0.37
CA GLY A 88 9.00 4.90 1.40
C GLY A 88 7.85 4.72 2.40
N LEU A 89 7.82 3.56 3.07
CA LEU A 89 6.85 3.26 4.13
C LEU A 89 6.88 4.30 5.25
N ALA A 90 8.08 4.76 5.62
CA ALA A 90 8.26 5.78 6.65
C ALA A 90 7.69 7.15 6.22
N GLU A 91 7.92 7.53 4.97
CA GLU A 91 7.45 8.79 4.39
C GLU A 91 5.92 8.81 4.31
N VAL A 92 5.33 7.79 3.71
CA VAL A 92 3.87 7.68 3.54
C VAL A 92 3.13 7.70 4.88
N ASN A 93 3.73 7.16 5.92
CA ASN A 93 3.13 7.10 7.26
C ASN A 93 3.63 8.20 8.20
N GLU A 94 4.31 9.23 7.69
CA GLU A 94 4.79 10.38 8.47
C GLU A 94 5.60 9.96 9.71
N PHE A 95 6.56 9.01 9.53
CA PHE A 95 7.42 8.63 10.64
C PHE A 95 8.23 9.81 11.14
N PRO A 96 8.41 9.94 12.45
CA PRO A 96 9.25 10.98 13.01
C PRO A 96 10.71 10.79 12.54
N GLU A 97 11.44 11.89 12.31
CA GLU A 97 12.87 11.88 11.93
C GLU A 97 13.76 11.10 12.91
N ARG A 98 13.35 11.07 14.17
CA ARG A 98 14.03 10.32 15.23
C ARG A 98 13.04 9.38 15.88
N PHE A 99 13.54 8.23 16.33
CA PHE A 99 12.74 7.27 17.06
C PHE A 99 11.91 7.95 18.18
N ASP A 100 10.60 7.79 18.08
CA ASP A 100 9.63 8.26 19.08
C ASP A 100 8.78 7.06 19.56
N PRO A 101 8.96 6.63 20.82
CA PRO A 101 8.21 5.50 21.37
C PRO A 101 6.72 5.80 21.57
N THR A 102 6.32 7.06 21.46
CA THR A 102 4.92 7.48 21.60
C THR A 102 4.17 7.57 20.29
N TRP A 103 4.91 7.67 19.17
CA TRP A 103 4.30 7.71 17.84
C TRP A 103 3.53 6.44 17.53
N ARG A 104 2.37 6.60 16.95
CA ARG A 104 1.53 5.51 16.41
C ARG A 104 0.94 5.97 15.10
N PRO A 105 0.75 5.07 14.12
CA PRO A 105 0.04 5.42 12.90
C PRO A 105 -1.44 5.60 13.20
N ASP A 106 -1.97 6.77 12.83
CA ASP A 106 -3.38 7.09 13.01
C ASP A 106 -4.26 6.12 12.20
N GLY A 107 -5.09 5.35 12.90
CA GLY A 107 -5.98 4.37 12.32
C GLY A 107 -5.32 3.11 11.74
N GLY A 108 -4.00 3.02 11.67
CA GLY A 108 -3.25 1.88 11.15
C GLY A 108 -2.16 2.29 10.16
N LEU A 109 -1.34 1.32 9.76
CA LEU A 109 -0.18 1.54 8.89
C LEU A 109 -0.58 1.40 7.42
N VAL A 110 -0.41 2.45 6.64
CA VAL A 110 -0.58 2.41 5.17
C VAL A 110 0.55 1.57 4.58
N ILE A 111 0.18 0.48 3.91
CA ILE A 111 1.11 -0.49 3.34
C ILE A 111 1.32 -0.28 1.84
N GLY A 112 0.32 0.22 1.15
CA GLY A 112 0.42 0.42 -0.29
C GLY A 112 -0.77 1.14 -0.89
N HIS A 113 -0.58 1.60 -2.14
CA HIS A 113 -1.62 2.22 -2.96
C HIS A 113 -1.68 1.58 -4.33
N ASP A 114 -2.90 1.45 -4.86
CA ASP A 114 -3.06 1.18 -6.29
C ASP A 114 -3.16 2.47 -7.11
N VAL A 115 -3.09 2.31 -8.42
CA VAL A 115 -3.11 3.45 -9.36
C VAL A 115 -4.44 4.20 -9.40
N LEU A 116 -5.52 3.62 -8.89
CA LEU A 116 -6.84 4.25 -8.83
C LEU A 116 -7.05 5.04 -7.53
N GLY A 117 -6.04 5.08 -6.64
CA GLY A 117 -6.13 5.68 -5.33
C GLY A 117 -6.81 4.80 -4.28
N GLY A 118 -6.84 3.48 -4.50
CA GLY A 118 -7.17 2.51 -3.47
C GLY A 118 -6.05 2.40 -2.44
N VAL A 119 -6.39 2.23 -1.16
CA VAL A 119 -5.43 2.28 -0.05
C VAL A 119 -5.46 0.97 0.74
N PHE A 120 -4.32 0.30 0.84
CA PHE A 120 -4.14 -0.86 1.70
C PHE A 120 -3.54 -0.46 3.05
N VAL A 121 -4.23 -0.82 4.13
CA VAL A 121 -3.83 -0.48 5.50
C VAL A 121 -3.80 -1.74 6.36
N LEU A 122 -2.77 -1.85 7.18
CA LEU A 122 -2.74 -2.79 8.30
C LEU A 122 -3.39 -2.11 9.50
N ASN A 123 -4.53 -2.62 9.96
CA ASN A 123 -5.30 -2.05 11.05
C ASN A 123 -4.48 -1.87 12.32
N GLY A 124 -4.64 -0.72 12.93
CA GLY A 124 -4.09 -0.40 14.25
C GLY A 124 -4.80 -1.17 15.38
N PRO A 125 -4.48 -0.84 16.64
CA PRO A 125 -5.01 -1.57 17.80
C PRO A 125 -6.50 -1.33 18.07
N THR A 126 -7.09 -0.26 17.54
CA THR A 126 -8.46 0.16 17.81
C THR A 126 -9.22 0.56 16.54
N PRO A 127 -9.35 -0.34 15.54
CA PRO A 127 -9.94 0.02 14.25
C PRO A 127 -11.38 0.50 14.37
N GLU A 128 -12.17 -0.08 15.27
CA GLU A 128 -13.57 0.32 15.50
C GLU A 128 -13.68 1.79 15.96
N ALA A 129 -12.77 2.25 16.81
CA ALA A 129 -12.73 3.63 17.28
C ALA A 129 -12.42 4.63 16.14
N GLU A 130 -11.71 4.16 15.10
CA GLU A 130 -11.37 4.92 13.90
C GLU A 130 -12.40 4.73 12.76
N GLY A 131 -13.53 4.07 13.02
CA GLY A 131 -14.55 3.79 12.02
C GLY A 131 -14.10 2.82 10.91
N ARG A 132 -13.08 1.98 11.18
CA ARG A 132 -12.52 1.01 10.23
C ARG A 132 -13.05 -0.40 10.49
N PRO A 133 -13.34 -1.19 9.45
CA PRO A 133 -13.79 -2.58 9.60
C PRO A 133 -12.62 -3.51 9.95
N GLY A 134 -12.93 -4.75 10.34
CA GLY A 134 -11.96 -5.80 10.64
C GLY A 134 -11.37 -5.72 12.04
N GLN A 135 -10.39 -6.59 12.31
CA GLN A 135 -9.73 -6.72 13.60
C GLN A 135 -8.37 -6.02 13.61
N PRO A 136 -7.79 -5.75 14.80
CA PRO A 136 -6.41 -5.29 14.91
C PRO A 136 -5.44 -6.23 14.19
N GLY A 137 -4.55 -5.66 13.35
CA GLY A 137 -3.55 -6.43 12.60
C GLY A 137 -4.08 -7.14 11.34
N GLU A 138 -5.33 -6.96 10.97
CA GLU A 138 -5.87 -7.35 9.67
C GLU A 138 -5.65 -6.27 8.62
N MET A 139 -5.49 -6.70 7.38
CA MET A 139 -5.47 -5.81 6.23
C MET A 139 -6.88 -5.36 5.89
N ILE A 140 -7.00 -4.07 5.57
CA ILE A 140 -8.21 -3.46 5.02
C ILE A 140 -7.88 -2.73 3.74
N TYR A 141 -8.87 -2.52 2.90
CA TYR A 141 -8.76 -1.80 1.64
C TYR A 141 -9.79 -0.68 1.55
N PHE A 142 -9.35 0.53 1.26
CA PHE A 142 -10.26 1.61 0.86
C PHE A 142 -10.50 1.50 -0.63
N ALA A 143 -11.74 1.17 -1.00
CA ALA A 143 -12.13 0.95 -2.38
C ALA A 143 -12.55 2.26 -3.06
N PRO A 144 -11.85 2.69 -4.13
CA PRO A 144 -12.11 3.98 -4.80
C PRO A 144 -13.43 4.01 -5.58
N ASP A 145 -14.05 2.86 -5.85
CA ASP A 145 -15.32 2.75 -6.55
C ASP A 145 -16.53 2.74 -5.61
N SER A 146 -16.33 2.43 -4.33
CA SER A 146 -17.36 2.49 -3.29
C SER A 146 -17.17 3.64 -2.30
N LEU A 147 -15.97 4.22 -2.22
CA LEU A 147 -15.52 5.20 -1.24
C LEU A 147 -15.62 4.70 0.20
N ARG A 148 -15.41 3.42 0.43
CA ARG A 148 -15.55 2.76 1.73
C ARG A 148 -14.38 1.84 2.03
N TRP A 149 -14.15 1.63 3.32
CA TRP A 149 -13.25 0.60 3.80
C TRP A 149 -13.89 -0.78 3.70
N GLU A 150 -13.10 -1.75 3.28
CA GLU A 150 -13.47 -3.17 3.18
C GLU A 150 -12.47 -4.00 3.97
N ALA A 151 -12.97 -4.91 4.83
CA ALA A 151 -12.12 -5.85 5.55
C ALA A 151 -11.64 -6.95 4.60
N LEU A 152 -10.35 -7.27 4.65
CA LEU A 152 -9.79 -8.40 3.89
C LEU A 152 -9.70 -9.67 4.73
N GLU A 153 -9.91 -9.58 6.05
CA GLU A 153 -9.96 -10.68 7.03
C GLU A 153 -8.67 -11.52 7.08
N VAL A 154 -7.56 -10.94 6.67
CA VAL A 154 -6.23 -11.59 6.65
C VAL A 154 -5.17 -10.66 7.20
N GLY A 155 -4.11 -11.22 7.79
CA GLY A 155 -2.92 -10.47 8.18
C GLY A 155 -2.03 -10.12 6.98
N HIS A 156 -1.05 -9.22 7.21
CA HIS A 156 -0.14 -8.73 6.15
C HIS A 156 0.58 -9.85 5.38
N GLY A 157 1.07 -10.89 6.07
CA GLY A 157 1.80 -11.99 5.42
C GLY A 157 0.92 -12.80 4.46
N ASP A 158 -0.30 -13.13 4.89
CA ASP A 158 -1.25 -13.89 4.08
C ASP A 158 -1.76 -13.05 2.90
N TRP A 159 -2.02 -11.76 3.12
CA TRP A 159 -2.36 -10.80 2.08
C TRP A 159 -1.26 -10.73 0.99
N LEU A 160 0.00 -10.55 1.39
CA LEU A 160 1.10 -10.49 0.44
C LEU A 160 1.26 -11.81 -0.32
N ASN A 161 1.16 -12.94 0.37
CA ASN A 161 1.21 -14.25 -0.29
C ASN A 161 0.05 -14.46 -1.27
N TRP A 162 -1.14 -13.98 -0.95
CA TRP A 162 -2.31 -14.02 -1.83
C TRP A 162 -2.08 -13.16 -3.10
N LEU A 163 -1.54 -11.94 -2.97
CA LEU A 163 -1.16 -11.11 -4.12
C LEU A 163 -0.17 -11.83 -5.04
N LEU A 164 0.89 -12.41 -4.46
CA LEU A 164 1.93 -13.14 -5.20
C LEU A 164 1.43 -14.46 -5.80
N SER A 165 0.29 -14.95 -5.37
CA SER A 165 -0.37 -16.15 -5.92
C SER A 165 -1.36 -15.86 -7.04
N GLY A 166 -1.44 -14.61 -7.49
CA GLY A 166 -2.35 -14.20 -8.58
C GLY A 166 -3.71 -13.67 -8.12
N GLY A 167 -3.91 -13.45 -6.83
CA GLY A 167 -5.17 -12.91 -6.28
C GLY A 167 -5.57 -11.54 -6.84
N MET A 168 -4.60 -10.77 -7.33
CA MET A 168 -4.85 -9.46 -7.94
C MET A 168 -5.74 -9.51 -9.18
N GLU A 169 -5.69 -10.59 -9.97
CA GLU A 169 -6.49 -10.69 -11.19
C GLU A 169 -7.98 -10.68 -10.86
N GLN A 170 -8.38 -11.49 -9.88
CA GLN A 170 -9.76 -11.54 -9.42
C GLN A 170 -10.18 -10.29 -8.64
N PHE A 171 -9.27 -9.73 -7.81
CA PHE A 171 -9.57 -8.58 -6.98
C PHE A 171 -9.89 -7.32 -7.80
N TYR A 172 -9.18 -7.14 -8.92
CA TYR A 172 -9.33 -5.97 -9.78
C TYR A 172 -10.07 -6.26 -11.10
N ASP A 173 -10.76 -7.38 -11.24
CA ASP A 173 -11.41 -7.76 -12.50
C ASP A 173 -12.42 -6.73 -12.99
N THR A 174 -13.18 -6.12 -12.07
CA THR A 174 -14.18 -5.08 -12.35
C THR A 174 -13.60 -3.67 -12.49
N LEU A 175 -12.34 -3.47 -12.11
CA LEU A 175 -11.65 -2.17 -12.10
C LEU A 175 -10.59 -2.04 -13.21
N ARG A 176 -10.45 -3.06 -14.05
CA ARG A 176 -9.48 -3.10 -15.16
C ARG A 176 -10.17 -3.06 -16.51
N TRP A 177 -9.57 -2.36 -17.45
CA TRP A 177 -10.04 -2.18 -18.83
C TRP A 177 -9.00 -2.66 -19.84
N PRO A 178 -9.36 -2.90 -21.10
CA PRO A 178 -8.39 -3.23 -22.15
C PRO A 178 -7.31 -2.14 -22.27
N GLY A 179 -6.03 -2.52 -22.12
CA GLY A 179 -4.89 -1.60 -22.20
C GLY A 179 -4.43 -1.00 -20.86
N TRP A 180 -5.05 -1.32 -19.74
CA TRP A 180 -4.70 -0.80 -18.41
C TRP A 180 -3.20 -0.98 -18.05
N ARG A 181 -2.56 -2.08 -18.50
CA ARG A 181 -1.12 -2.31 -18.24
C ARG A 181 -0.22 -1.25 -18.86
N GLY A 182 -0.55 -0.77 -20.05
CA GLY A 182 0.20 0.30 -20.69
C GLY A 182 -0.01 1.63 -20.00
N GLU A 183 -1.23 1.91 -19.55
CA GLU A 183 -1.55 3.15 -18.83
C GLU A 183 -0.91 3.17 -17.44
N SER A 184 -1.01 2.08 -16.65
CA SER A 184 -0.38 2.01 -15.33
C SER A 184 1.15 2.00 -15.39
N GLY A 185 1.73 1.30 -16.37
CA GLY A 185 3.18 1.21 -16.55
C GLY A 185 3.84 2.52 -17.04
N ALA A 186 3.06 3.49 -17.48
CA ALA A 186 3.55 4.81 -17.86
C ALA A 186 3.60 5.81 -16.70
N LEU A 187 3.07 5.44 -15.53
CA LEU A 187 3.02 6.32 -14.35
C LEU A 187 4.32 6.30 -13.56
N THR A 188 4.64 7.42 -12.91
CA THR A 188 5.66 7.46 -11.85
C THR A 188 5.12 6.85 -10.55
N GLY A 189 5.99 6.60 -9.58
CA GLY A 189 5.63 6.06 -8.27
C GLY A 189 4.67 6.93 -7.45
N THR A 190 4.60 8.24 -7.76
CA THR A 190 3.74 9.22 -7.08
C THR A 190 2.50 9.59 -7.88
N GLN A 191 2.28 8.98 -9.06
CA GLN A 191 1.12 9.23 -9.90
C GLN A 191 0.09 8.10 -9.82
N GLY A 192 -1.18 8.45 -10.03
CA GLY A 192 -2.28 7.51 -10.25
C GLY A 192 -3.09 7.90 -11.49
N LEU A 193 -4.21 7.21 -11.70
CA LEU A 193 -5.14 7.42 -12.81
C LEU A 193 -6.43 8.07 -12.32
N SER A 194 -6.60 9.33 -12.67
CA SER A 194 -7.88 10.02 -12.53
C SER A 194 -8.85 9.50 -13.59
N VAL A 195 -10.01 9.01 -13.16
CA VAL A 195 -11.05 8.40 -14.00
C VAL A 195 -12.28 9.32 -14.03
N PHE A 196 -12.81 9.60 -15.22
CA PHE A 196 -14.02 10.39 -15.38
C PHE A 196 -14.99 9.75 -16.40
N PRO A 197 -16.29 9.59 -16.07
CA PRO A 197 -16.92 9.84 -14.77
C PRO A 197 -16.25 9.07 -13.63
N ASN A 198 -16.36 9.58 -12.38
CA ASN A 198 -15.71 8.96 -11.22
C ASN A 198 -16.10 7.50 -11.04
N LEU A 199 -15.21 6.66 -10.51
CA LEU A 199 -15.40 5.21 -10.33
C LEU A 199 -16.66 4.85 -9.54
N TRP A 200 -17.03 5.68 -8.56
CA TRP A 200 -18.26 5.49 -7.76
C TRP A 200 -19.54 5.93 -8.47
N SER A 201 -19.47 6.51 -9.67
CA SER A 201 -20.64 6.91 -10.44
C SER A 201 -21.36 5.72 -11.09
N ALA A 202 -22.67 5.90 -11.35
CA ALA A 202 -23.44 4.87 -12.05
C ALA A 202 -22.98 4.63 -13.49
N GLU A 203 -22.45 5.66 -14.12
CA GLU A 203 -21.92 5.62 -15.49
C GLU A 203 -20.67 4.74 -15.56
N ALA A 204 -19.68 4.99 -14.69
CA ALA A 204 -18.43 4.23 -14.64
C ALA A 204 -18.68 2.75 -14.27
N ARG A 205 -19.56 2.50 -13.31
CA ARG A 205 -19.96 1.13 -12.92
C ARG A 205 -20.67 0.36 -14.04
N ARG A 206 -21.38 1.05 -14.93
CA ARG A 206 -22.06 0.42 -16.06
C ARG A 206 -21.09 0.04 -17.16
N ASP A 207 -20.14 0.91 -17.47
CA ASP A 207 -19.15 0.71 -18.53
C ASP A 207 -17.87 1.48 -18.21
N LEU A 208 -16.93 0.80 -17.59
CA LEU A 208 -15.63 1.36 -17.27
C LEU A 208 -14.81 1.69 -18.54
N THR A 209 -15.08 1.00 -19.65
CA THR A 209 -14.34 1.24 -20.90
C THR A 209 -14.73 2.57 -21.57
N ALA A 210 -15.92 3.09 -21.29
CA ALA A 210 -16.41 4.39 -21.76
C ALA A 210 -15.87 5.57 -20.96
N THR A 211 -15.13 5.33 -19.85
CA THR A 211 -14.53 6.41 -19.07
C THR A 211 -13.27 6.97 -19.74
N THR A 212 -12.96 8.23 -19.43
CA THR A 212 -11.67 8.84 -19.77
C THR A 212 -10.71 8.73 -18.59
N ARG A 213 -9.44 8.56 -18.87
CA ARG A 213 -8.40 8.39 -17.86
C ARG A 213 -7.22 9.30 -18.16
N ARG A 214 -6.59 9.81 -17.10
CA ARG A 214 -5.39 10.62 -17.21
C ARG A 214 -4.48 10.40 -16.00
N ALA A 215 -3.18 10.50 -16.19
CA ALA A 215 -2.25 10.56 -15.09
C ALA A 215 -2.52 11.82 -14.24
N ALA A 216 -2.46 11.66 -12.93
CA ALA A 216 -2.60 12.74 -11.95
C ALA A 216 -1.72 12.42 -10.73
N PRO A 217 -1.30 13.41 -9.94
CA PRO A 217 -0.68 13.17 -8.65
C PRO A 217 -1.55 12.25 -7.78
N LEU A 218 -0.96 11.25 -7.17
CA LEU A 218 -1.70 10.31 -6.31
C LEU A 218 -2.32 11.05 -5.12
N ALA A 219 -1.62 12.03 -4.55
CA ALA A 219 -2.14 12.90 -3.50
C ALA A 219 -3.48 13.56 -3.88
N GLU A 220 -3.61 14.08 -5.10
CA GLU A 220 -4.86 14.69 -5.58
C GLU A 220 -6.01 13.66 -5.64
N LEU A 221 -5.71 12.41 -6.01
CA LEU A 221 -6.72 11.33 -6.04
C LEU A 221 -7.18 10.96 -4.64
N LEU A 222 -6.24 10.83 -3.69
CA LEU A 222 -6.54 10.53 -2.30
C LEU A 222 -7.40 11.63 -1.67
N ASP A 223 -7.07 12.89 -1.89
CA ASP A 223 -7.85 14.05 -1.42
C ASP A 223 -9.24 14.08 -2.05
N LEU A 224 -9.35 13.78 -3.34
CA LEU A 224 -10.64 13.68 -4.03
C LEU A 224 -11.51 12.60 -3.42
N HIS A 225 -10.95 11.41 -3.16
CA HIS A 225 -11.69 10.28 -2.57
C HIS A 225 -12.14 10.61 -1.15
N ARG A 226 -11.24 11.13 -0.31
CA ARG A 226 -11.57 11.53 1.06
C ARG A 226 -12.66 12.58 1.10
N SER A 227 -12.53 13.65 0.29
CA SER A 227 -13.53 14.72 0.22
C SER A 227 -14.87 14.23 -0.34
N SER A 228 -14.85 13.25 -1.25
CA SER A 228 -16.07 12.66 -1.81
C SER A 228 -16.76 11.74 -0.83
N ALA A 229 -16.04 10.89 -0.10
CA ALA A 229 -16.58 10.06 0.97
C ALA A 229 -17.28 10.91 2.04
N LEU A 230 -16.62 11.99 2.48
CA LEU A 230 -17.18 12.91 3.46
C LEU A 230 -18.46 13.60 2.95
N LYS A 231 -18.50 14.00 1.67
CA LYS A 231 -19.67 14.69 1.08
C LYS A 231 -20.84 13.76 0.82
N LEU A 232 -20.59 12.53 0.39
CA LEU A 232 -21.64 11.59 -0.03
C LEU A 232 -22.16 10.75 1.13
N ASP A 233 -21.29 10.27 2.01
CA ASP A 233 -21.65 9.38 3.11
C ASP A 233 -21.56 10.04 4.50
N SER A 234 -21.08 11.30 4.58
CA SER A 234 -20.82 12.04 5.83
C SER A 234 -19.85 11.31 6.77
N VAL A 235 -18.97 10.48 6.23
CA VAL A 235 -17.96 9.72 6.97
C VAL A 235 -16.58 10.15 6.50
N ASP A 236 -15.75 10.63 7.42
CA ASP A 236 -14.32 10.83 7.14
C ASP A 236 -13.62 9.47 7.19
N PRO A 237 -13.04 9.00 6.08
CA PRO A 237 -12.35 7.72 6.08
C PRO A 237 -11.00 7.74 6.82
N GLY A 238 -10.56 8.89 7.30
CA GLY A 238 -9.31 9.06 8.04
C GLY A 238 -8.09 9.20 7.14
N PHE A 239 -6.93 8.80 7.67
CA PHE A 239 -5.63 8.94 7.02
C PHE A 239 -5.44 7.93 5.89
N PHE A 240 -5.00 8.41 4.73
CA PHE A 240 -4.73 7.62 3.53
C PHE A 240 -3.23 7.49 3.20
N GLY A 241 -2.37 8.07 4.03
CA GLY A 241 -0.94 8.21 3.75
C GLY A 241 -0.62 9.53 3.05
N GLU A 242 0.61 10.02 3.26
CA GLU A 242 1.14 11.20 2.56
C GLU A 242 1.98 10.76 1.36
N VAL A 243 1.68 11.34 0.19
CA VAL A 243 2.45 11.12 -1.04
C VAL A 243 2.80 12.48 -1.62
N HIS A 244 4.08 12.73 -1.76
CA HIS A 244 4.61 13.98 -2.32
C HIS A 244 5.11 13.77 -3.75
N ASP A 245 4.96 14.80 -4.60
CA ASP A 245 5.45 14.81 -6.01
C ASP A 245 6.97 15.02 -6.08
#